data_20c2adf6e61a70cf475c7c39aa1d9009
#
_entry.id   20c2adf6e61a70cf475c7c39aa1d9009
#
_cell.length_a   1.000
_cell.length_b   1.000
_cell.length_c   1.000
_cell.angle_alpha   90.00
_cell.angle_beta   90.00
_cell.angle_gamma   90.00
#
_symmetry.space_group_name_H-M   'P 1'
#
loop_
_entity.id
_entity.type
_entity.pdbx_description
1 polymer ?
#
loop_
_entity_poly.entity_id
_entity_poly.type
_entity_poly.pdbx_seq_one_letter_code
_entity_poly.pdbx_strand_id
1 'polypeptide(L)'
;APILDPDAMPLIARLEAHEKSGLLELHFDHKVDGLTRERGQVVGCRGTHGAGSFEALGDAIVIAAGGIAGNHDKVREVWPRGQWGEPPEPMLNGSIPEADGRLLERVAELGGNVTHLEKMWNYAAGVRHWEPLFPNQGLSLVPGKSALWLNYEGRRFVDPPLVGSYDTLFLIDRICKEKKKYSWQVMNRKIANKEFAISGAEFNQAVREKKMVAFVVRLLQGNGEQVQEFIDHCPDFVTAGSVPELANKMNALAGSSDVDAQLLERQILDYDANIARGSKFHNDDQLRRIAHVRQYLGDRLRTCNMAPILDPDAMPLIAIRTQILTRKSLGGIQVDLDAQVLDTHGNAIPNLFAVGEACGFGGGGMHGKRALEGSFLGGCVYSGRVAARAIQSGRGVR
;
A
#
# COMPACT_ATOMS: atom_id res chain seq x y z
N ALA A 1 12.26 -1.43 19.16
CA ALA A 1 13.00 -2.49 18.50
C ALA A 1 12.33 -2.76 17.15
N PRO A 2 13.05 -2.84 16.03
CA PRO A 2 12.44 -3.18 14.76
C PRO A 2 11.72 -4.52 14.92
N ILE A 3 10.44 -4.56 14.60
CA ILE A 3 9.67 -5.80 14.57
C ILE A 3 10.21 -6.59 13.37
N LEU A 4 11.10 -7.54 13.64
CA LEU A 4 11.61 -8.45 12.61
C LEU A 4 10.45 -9.28 12.10
N ASP A 5 10.04 -9.05 10.86
CA ASP A 5 9.06 -9.87 10.17
C ASP A 5 9.58 -11.33 10.15
N PRO A 6 8.86 -12.32 10.70
CA PRO A 6 9.28 -13.72 10.68
C PRO A 6 9.48 -14.28 9.27
N ASP A 7 8.85 -13.66 8.25
CA ASP A 7 9.08 -14.05 6.86
C ASP A 7 10.41 -13.50 6.34
N ALA A 8 10.96 -12.46 6.97
CA ALA A 8 12.31 -11.98 6.73
C ALA A 8 13.38 -12.82 7.44
N MET A 9 13.04 -13.58 8.48
CA MET A 9 14.02 -14.38 9.24
C MET A 9 14.86 -15.34 8.39
N PRO A 10 14.31 -16.09 7.40
CA PRO A 10 15.13 -16.90 6.52
C PRO A 10 16.10 -16.08 5.67
N LEU A 11 15.71 -14.84 5.30
CA LEU A 11 16.58 -13.93 4.56
C LEU A 11 17.67 -13.38 5.47
N ILE A 12 17.34 -12.94 6.67
CA ILE A 12 18.30 -12.45 7.68
C ILE A 12 19.31 -13.54 8.00
N ALA A 13 18.88 -14.78 8.28
CA ALA A 13 19.77 -15.90 8.55
C ALA A 13 20.73 -16.20 7.39
N ARG A 14 20.31 -15.98 6.13
CA ARG A 14 21.20 -16.10 4.97
C ARG A 14 22.19 -14.97 4.88
N LEU A 15 21.76 -13.73 5.14
CA LEU A 15 22.67 -12.57 5.18
C LEU A 15 23.73 -12.77 6.25
N GLU A 16 23.36 -13.17 7.47
CA GLU A 16 24.29 -13.49 8.55
C GLU A 16 25.26 -14.64 8.19
N ALA A 17 24.78 -15.67 7.50
CA ALA A 17 25.63 -16.77 7.05
C ALA A 17 26.66 -16.31 6.01
N HIS A 18 26.28 -15.44 5.07
CA HIS A 18 27.19 -14.87 4.09
C HIS A 18 28.17 -13.89 4.72
N GLU A 19 27.74 -13.09 5.69
CA GLU A 19 28.61 -12.20 6.45
C GLU A 19 29.67 -13.01 7.23
N LYS A 20 29.26 -14.06 7.95
CA LYS A 20 30.19 -14.98 8.66
C LYS A 20 31.17 -15.69 7.74
N SER A 21 30.81 -15.92 6.47
CA SER A 21 31.70 -16.51 5.48
C SER A 21 32.63 -15.52 4.79
N GLY A 22 32.54 -14.23 5.11
CA GLY A 22 33.32 -13.15 4.50
C GLY A 22 32.90 -12.80 3.05
N LEU A 23 31.72 -13.30 2.61
CA LEU A 23 31.19 -13.02 1.27
C LEU A 23 30.25 -11.79 1.25
N LEU A 24 29.91 -11.27 2.43
CA LEU A 24 29.03 -10.12 2.61
C LEU A 24 29.55 -9.28 3.77
N GLU A 25 29.51 -7.98 3.60
CA GLU A 25 29.72 -6.99 4.67
C GLU A 25 28.49 -6.09 4.76
N LEU A 26 27.94 -5.92 5.96
CA LEU A 26 26.76 -5.13 6.23
C LEU A 26 27.14 -3.85 6.97
N HIS A 27 26.89 -2.71 6.36
CA HIS A 27 27.13 -1.39 6.95
C HIS A 27 25.79 -0.73 7.28
N PHE A 28 25.41 -0.77 8.56
CA PHE A 28 24.21 -0.08 9.07
C PHE A 28 24.50 1.41 9.30
N ASP A 29 23.43 2.22 9.32
CA ASP A 29 23.50 3.67 9.52
C ASP A 29 24.37 4.42 8.50
N HIS A 30 24.64 3.81 7.35
CA HIS A 30 25.34 4.40 6.23
C HIS A 30 24.36 4.96 5.21
N LYS A 31 24.23 6.29 5.21
CA LYS A 31 23.32 7.01 4.32
C LYS A 31 24.05 7.40 3.05
N VAL A 32 23.80 6.66 1.97
CA VAL A 32 24.34 6.99 0.65
C VAL A 32 23.62 8.22 0.10
N ASP A 33 24.36 9.24 -0.32
CA ASP A 33 23.86 10.49 -0.90
C ASP A 33 24.53 10.89 -2.21
N GLY A 34 25.49 10.08 -2.70
CA GLY A 34 26.18 10.32 -3.97
C GLY A 34 26.72 9.04 -4.59
N LEU A 35 26.96 9.11 -5.90
CA LEU A 35 27.65 8.09 -6.68
C LEU A 35 28.97 8.64 -7.16
N THR A 36 30.03 7.82 -7.08
CA THR A 36 31.39 8.19 -7.56
C THR A 36 31.56 7.73 -9.00
N ARG A 37 32.00 8.64 -9.88
CA ARG A 37 32.22 8.36 -11.29
C ARG A 37 33.69 8.67 -11.68
N GLU A 38 34.35 7.74 -12.35
CA GLU A 38 35.65 7.90 -12.91
C GLU A 38 35.69 7.44 -14.37
N ARG A 39 36.30 8.21 -15.25
CA ARG A 39 36.49 7.88 -16.69
C ARG A 39 35.20 7.41 -17.38
N GLY A 40 34.07 7.97 -16.97
CA GLY A 40 32.76 7.63 -17.54
C GLY A 40 32.06 6.42 -16.92
N GLN A 41 32.65 5.72 -15.97
CA GLN A 41 32.12 4.55 -15.26
C GLN A 41 31.74 4.90 -13.84
N VAL A 42 30.72 4.25 -13.28
CA VAL A 42 30.43 4.36 -11.86
C VAL A 42 31.27 3.36 -11.10
N VAL A 43 32.08 3.88 -10.17
CA VAL A 43 33.10 3.09 -9.44
C VAL A 43 32.83 3.01 -7.94
N GLY A 44 31.79 3.69 -7.44
CA GLY A 44 31.50 3.68 -6.02
C GLY A 44 30.28 4.50 -5.62
N CYS A 45 30.10 4.58 -4.31
CA CYS A 45 29.13 5.47 -3.68
C CYS A 45 29.76 6.17 -2.49
N ARG A 46 29.18 7.29 -2.08
CA ARG A 46 29.60 8.10 -0.93
C ARG A 46 28.41 8.54 -0.12
N GLY A 47 28.65 8.90 1.12
CA GLY A 47 27.60 9.35 2.01
C GLY A 47 28.07 9.67 3.40
N THR A 48 27.15 9.60 4.35
CA THR A 48 27.39 9.93 5.76
C THR A 48 27.13 8.73 6.67
N HIS A 49 27.95 8.61 7.72
CA HIS A 49 27.82 7.65 8.80
C HIS A 49 28.10 8.35 10.12
N GLY A 50 27.10 8.45 11.01
CA GLY A 50 27.20 9.25 12.22
C GLY A 50 27.59 10.70 11.91
N ALA A 51 28.70 11.18 12.50
CA ALA A 51 29.23 12.53 12.25
C ALA A 51 30.29 12.56 11.11
N GLY A 52 30.61 11.43 10.49
CA GLY A 52 31.63 11.30 9.45
C GLY A 52 31.05 11.10 8.05
N SER A 53 31.94 11.08 7.07
CA SER A 53 31.67 10.69 5.69
C SER A 53 32.31 9.35 5.38
N PHE A 54 31.77 8.64 4.40
CA PHE A 54 32.37 7.42 3.87
C PHE A 54 32.36 7.44 2.35
N GLU A 55 33.24 6.65 1.76
CA GLU A 55 33.22 6.26 0.37
C GLU A 55 33.45 4.75 0.28
N ALA A 56 32.71 4.10 -0.59
CA ALA A 56 32.85 2.68 -0.89
C ALA A 56 33.01 2.50 -2.39
N LEU A 57 34.08 1.76 -2.78
CA LEU A 57 34.39 1.49 -4.18
C LEU A 57 34.09 0.05 -4.54
N GLY A 58 33.75 -0.21 -5.79
CA GLY A 58 33.43 -1.55 -6.28
C GLY A 58 33.32 -1.61 -7.81
N ASP A 59 33.48 -2.81 -8.35
CA ASP A 59 33.44 -3.08 -9.79
C ASP A 59 32.03 -2.95 -10.36
N ALA A 60 31.01 -3.08 -9.51
CA ALA A 60 29.59 -2.90 -9.87
C ALA A 60 28.82 -2.27 -8.71
N ILE A 61 28.00 -1.29 -9.01
CA ILE A 61 27.12 -0.62 -8.05
C ILE A 61 25.67 -0.98 -8.35
N VAL A 62 24.96 -1.51 -7.37
CA VAL A 62 23.56 -1.93 -7.50
C VAL A 62 22.68 -1.05 -6.63
N ILE A 63 21.77 -0.29 -7.24
CA ILE A 63 20.80 0.54 -6.55
C ILE A 63 19.57 -0.32 -6.17
N ALA A 64 19.32 -0.46 -4.87
CA ALA A 64 18.17 -1.17 -4.32
C ALA A 64 17.45 -0.35 -3.24
N ALA A 65 17.44 0.98 -3.39
CA ALA A 65 17.06 1.96 -2.36
C ALA A 65 15.56 2.29 -2.29
N GLY A 66 14.70 1.49 -2.93
CA GLY A 66 13.27 1.77 -2.98
C GLY A 66 12.90 2.90 -3.94
N GLY A 67 11.65 3.36 -3.85
CA GLY A 67 11.10 4.42 -4.68
C GLY A 67 11.01 5.77 -3.96
N ILE A 68 9.89 6.49 -4.18
CA ILE A 68 9.65 7.84 -3.61
C ILE A 68 8.53 7.88 -2.57
N ALA A 69 7.86 6.75 -2.32
CA ALA A 69 6.59 6.72 -1.56
C ALA A 69 6.74 7.16 -0.09
N GLY A 70 7.95 7.12 0.47
CA GLY A 70 8.26 7.60 1.81
C GLY A 70 8.44 9.13 1.90
N ASN A 71 8.61 9.80 0.77
CA ASN A 71 8.79 11.25 0.69
C ASN A 71 7.55 11.93 0.08
N HIS A 72 6.68 12.44 0.94
CA HIS A 72 5.42 13.05 0.50
C HIS A 72 5.60 14.31 -0.35
N ASP A 73 6.70 15.06 -0.18
CA ASP A 73 6.96 16.26 -1.00
C ASP A 73 7.21 15.83 -2.45
N LYS A 74 8.03 14.79 -2.68
CA LYS A 74 8.24 14.22 -4.00
C LYS A 74 6.97 13.61 -4.60
N VAL A 75 6.19 12.90 -3.78
CA VAL A 75 4.90 12.36 -4.23
C VAL A 75 3.97 13.48 -4.67
N ARG A 76 3.91 14.61 -3.95
CA ARG A 76 3.11 15.78 -4.31
C ARG A 76 3.63 16.48 -5.57
N GLU A 77 4.93 16.55 -5.75
CA GLU A 77 5.57 17.10 -6.94
C GLU A 77 5.15 16.37 -8.20
N VAL A 78 5.22 15.03 -8.19
CA VAL A 78 4.89 14.17 -9.33
C VAL A 78 3.42 13.77 -9.41
N TRP A 79 2.58 14.28 -8.51
CA TRP A 79 1.17 13.93 -8.46
C TRP A 79 0.46 14.24 -9.79
N PRO A 80 -0.33 13.32 -10.35
CA PRO A 80 -0.95 13.48 -11.66
C PRO A 80 -2.15 14.45 -11.61
N ARG A 81 -1.88 15.75 -11.39
CA ARG A 81 -2.89 16.79 -11.21
C ARG A 81 -3.88 16.88 -12.36
N GLY A 82 -3.43 16.64 -13.60
CA GLY A 82 -4.31 16.63 -14.76
C GLY A 82 -5.41 15.56 -14.70
N GLN A 83 -5.16 14.47 -13.99
CA GLN A 83 -6.11 13.36 -13.85
C GLN A 83 -6.91 13.46 -12.54
N TRP A 84 -6.27 13.87 -11.44
CA TRP A 84 -6.80 13.74 -10.09
C TRP A 84 -6.93 15.08 -9.34
N GLY A 85 -6.62 16.22 -10.00
CA GLY A 85 -6.55 17.51 -9.33
C GLY A 85 -5.42 17.55 -8.29
N GLU A 86 -5.54 18.42 -7.29
CA GLU A 86 -4.51 18.57 -6.25
C GLU A 86 -4.37 17.27 -5.40
N PRO A 87 -3.18 16.99 -4.86
CA PRO A 87 -2.98 15.83 -3.99
C PRO A 87 -3.87 15.92 -2.73
N PRO A 88 -4.25 14.75 -2.14
CA PRO A 88 -5.11 14.74 -0.95
C PRO A 88 -4.41 15.36 0.27
N GLU A 89 -5.22 15.96 1.15
CA GLU A 89 -4.84 16.44 2.47
C GLU A 89 -5.82 15.93 3.53
N PRO A 90 -5.34 15.17 4.53
CA PRO A 90 -3.99 14.59 4.64
C PRO A 90 -3.76 13.44 3.67
N MET A 91 -2.48 13.14 3.39
CA MET A 91 -2.02 11.94 2.74
C MET A 91 -1.26 11.11 3.77
N LEU A 92 -1.54 9.80 3.84
CA LEU A 92 -0.87 8.91 4.78
C LEU A 92 0.33 8.23 4.12
N ASN A 93 1.35 7.89 4.93
CA ASN A 93 2.54 7.18 4.50
C ASN A 93 2.44 5.70 4.91
N GLY A 94 2.32 4.82 3.95
CA GLY A 94 2.37 3.36 4.13
C GLY A 94 3.67 2.73 3.63
N SER A 95 4.69 3.55 3.38
CA SER A 95 6.05 3.14 3.03
C SER A 95 7.00 3.44 4.19
N ILE A 96 8.28 3.15 4.01
CA ILE A 96 9.34 3.57 4.95
C ILE A 96 9.86 4.95 4.55
N PRO A 97 10.27 5.82 5.51
CA PRO A 97 10.80 7.15 5.20
C PRO A 97 12.02 7.14 4.28
N GLU A 98 12.81 6.07 4.34
CA GLU A 98 14.04 5.89 3.55
C GLU A 98 13.77 5.64 2.05
N ALA A 99 12.52 5.28 1.67
CA ALA A 99 12.10 5.26 0.28
C ALA A 99 11.83 6.71 -0.20
N ASP A 100 12.87 7.54 -0.13
CA ASP A 100 12.81 8.99 -0.28
C ASP A 100 13.16 9.50 -1.69
N GLY A 101 13.55 8.61 -2.59
CA GLY A 101 13.89 8.94 -3.98
C GLY A 101 15.26 9.58 -4.17
N ARG A 102 16.07 9.72 -3.13
CA ARG A 102 17.36 10.39 -3.21
C ARG A 102 18.29 9.76 -4.24
N LEU A 103 18.44 8.43 -4.22
CA LEU A 103 19.32 7.76 -5.17
C LEU A 103 18.77 7.77 -6.61
N LEU A 104 17.45 7.91 -6.78
CA LEU A 104 16.88 8.14 -8.11
C LEU A 104 17.36 9.49 -8.69
N GLU A 105 17.41 10.54 -7.85
CA GLU A 105 17.94 11.85 -8.24
C GLU A 105 19.44 11.77 -8.57
N ARG A 106 20.24 11.07 -7.75
CA ARG A 106 21.67 10.91 -8.04
C ARG A 106 21.91 10.18 -9.36
N VAL A 107 21.09 9.19 -9.68
CA VAL A 107 21.14 8.52 -11.00
C VAL A 107 20.75 9.47 -12.12
N ALA A 108 19.71 10.30 -11.95
CA ALA A 108 19.33 11.29 -12.95
C ALA A 108 20.43 12.34 -13.18
N GLU A 109 21.11 12.81 -12.14
CA GLU A 109 22.26 13.73 -12.22
C GLU A 109 23.45 13.15 -13.00
N LEU A 110 23.62 11.83 -12.99
CA LEU A 110 24.62 11.13 -13.79
C LEU A 110 24.19 10.92 -15.25
N GLY A 111 23.00 11.37 -15.63
CA GLY A 111 22.40 11.18 -16.95
C GLY A 111 21.56 9.91 -17.09
N GLY A 112 21.33 9.18 -16.01
CA GLY A 112 20.43 8.03 -15.99
C GLY A 112 18.98 8.44 -16.20
N ASN A 113 18.22 7.61 -16.90
CA ASN A 113 16.83 7.89 -17.18
C ASN A 113 15.92 7.42 -16.04
N VAL A 114 15.27 8.38 -15.39
CA VAL A 114 14.25 8.11 -14.35
C VAL A 114 12.88 8.46 -14.92
N THR A 115 11.98 7.49 -14.93
CA THR A 115 10.72 7.61 -15.66
C THR A 115 9.52 7.24 -14.82
N HIS A 116 8.36 7.79 -15.21
CA HIS A 116 7.04 7.38 -14.70
C HIS A 116 6.86 7.50 -13.19
N LEU A 117 7.53 8.45 -12.52
CA LEU A 117 7.39 8.64 -11.07
C LEU A 117 5.96 9.01 -10.66
N GLU A 118 5.16 9.57 -11.59
CA GLU A 118 3.73 9.81 -11.39
C GLU A 118 2.90 8.52 -11.29
N LYS A 119 3.47 7.37 -11.68
CA LYS A 119 2.83 6.07 -11.53
C LYS A 119 3.14 5.48 -10.17
N MET A 120 2.13 5.46 -9.33
CA MET A 120 2.25 4.96 -7.97
C MET A 120 1.13 3.97 -7.65
N TRP A 121 1.46 3.00 -6.82
CA TRP A 121 0.51 2.07 -6.25
C TRP A 121 0.08 2.58 -4.87
N ASN A 122 -0.78 3.60 -4.88
CA ASN A 122 -1.39 4.12 -3.67
C ASN A 122 -2.59 3.26 -3.25
N TYR A 123 -2.91 3.21 -1.97
CA TYR A 123 -4.10 2.55 -1.46
C TYR A 123 -5.19 3.55 -1.06
N ALA A 124 -6.44 3.13 -1.26
CA ALA A 124 -7.61 3.96 -1.02
C ALA A 124 -8.17 3.87 0.42
N ALA A 125 -7.72 2.87 1.19
CA ALA A 125 -8.24 2.58 2.52
C ALA A 125 -7.14 2.66 3.58
N GLY A 126 -6.46 3.79 3.65
CA GLY A 126 -5.52 4.12 4.70
C GLY A 126 -6.22 4.67 5.93
N VAL A 127 -5.76 4.30 7.13
CA VAL A 127 -6.14 4.91 8.39
C VAL A 127 -4.90 5.31 9.18
N ARG A 128 -5.04 6.31 10.05
CA ARG A 128 -3.90 6.80 10.86
C ARG A 128 -3.44 5.73 11.85
N HIS A 129 -2.14 5.60 11.96
CA HIS A 129 -1.53 4.80 13.01
C HIS A 129 -1.64 5.55 14.34
N TRP A 130 -2.04 4.88 15.42
CA TRP A 130 -2.19 5.52 16.74
C TRP A 130 -0.87 5.63 17.52
N GLU A 131 0.13 4.82 17.19
CA GLU A 131 1.51 4.85 17.69
C GLU A 131 2.49 4.95 16.53
N PRO A 132 2.52 6.10 15.79
CA PRO A 132 3.31 6.20 14.59
C PRO A 132 4.81 6.23 14.88
N LEU A 133 5.62 5.47 14.15
CA LEU A 133 7.08 5.49 14.21
C LEU A 133 7.68 6.68 13.46
N PHE A 134 6.94 7.28 12.55
CA PHE A 134 7.31 8.44 11.75
C PHE A 134 6.09 9.28 11.36
N PRO A 135 6.26 10.56 10.99
CA PRO A 135 5.14 11.44 10.66
C PRO A 135 4.24 10.88 9.55
N ASN A 136 2.92 11.04 9.74
CA ASN A 136 1.88 10.59 8.81
C ASN A 136 1.86 9.08 8.53
N GLN A 137 2.49 8.26 9.37
CA GLN A 137 2.38 6.81 9.23
C GLN A 137 0.92 6.38 9.21
N GLY A 138 0.57 5.59 8.21
CA GLY A 138 -0.75 5.04 8.03
C GLY A 138 -0.74 3.53 7.95
N LEU A 139 -1.88 2.96 8.32
CA LEU A 139 -2.15 1.53 8.21
C LEU A 139 -3.04 1.28 7.01
N SER A 140 -2.75 0.24 6.26
CA SER A 140 -3.52 -0.14 5.07
C SER A 140 -4.58 -1.16 5.43
N LEU A 141 -5.84 -0.78 5.38
CA LEU A 141 -6.95 -1.71 5.52
C LEU A 141 -7.17 -2.49 4.22
N VAL A 142 -7.66 -3.72 4.38
CA VAL A 142 -8.29 -4.48 3.31
C VAL A 142 -9.79 -4.24 3.41
N PRO A 143 -10.38 -3.43 2.51
CA PRO A 143 -11.79 -3.04 2.64
C PRO A 143 -12.74 -4.23 2.65
N GLY A 144 -13.68 -4.23 3.59
CA GLY A 144 -14.76 -5.22 3.63
C GLY A 144 -15.63 -5.14 2.37
N LYS A 145 -16.00 -6.29 1.82
CA LYS A 145 -16.84 -6.34 0.60
C LYS A 145 -18.30 -6.00 0.90
N SER A 146 -18.74 -6.26 2.13
CA SER A 146 -20.10 -5.98 2.61
C SER A 146 -20.26 -4.60 3.25
N ALA A 147 -19.18 -3.87 3.48
CA ALA A 147 -19.22 -2.48 3.92
C ALA A 147 -19.74 -1.57 2.80
N LEU A 148 -20.54 -0.57 3.14
CA LEU A 148 -20.90 0.50 2.21
C LEU A 148 -19.73 1.47 2.09
N TRP A 149 -19.24 1.69 0.88
CA TRP A 149 -18.21 2.68 0.60
C TRP A 149 -18.85 3.98 0.14
N LEU A 150 -18.64 5.03 0.93
CA LEU A 150 -19.28 6.32 0.78
C LEU A 150 -18.23 7.41 0.52
N ASN A 151 -18.61 8.45 -0.21
CA ASN A 151 -17.77 9.63 -0.37
C ASN A 151 -17.76 10.48 0.92
N TYR A 152 -17.06 11.60 0.89
CA TYR A 152 -16.93 12.50 2.04
C TYR A 152 -18.27 13.05 2.56
N GLU A 153 -19.33 13.11 1.73
CA GLU A 153 -20.69 13.54 2.10
C GLU A 153 -21.54 12.40 2.66
N GLY A 154 -21.01 11.21 2.81
CA GLY A 154 -21.80 10.04 3.21
C GLY A 154 -22.66 9.49 2.07
N ARG A 155 -22.41 9.86 0.82
CA ARG A 155 -23.10 9.34 -0.37
C ARG A 155 -22.39 8.09 -0.87
N ARG A 156 -23.17 7.06 -1.17
CA ARG A 156 -22.63 5.83 -1.76
C ARG A 156 -22.08 6.11 -3.15
N PHE A 157 -20.91 5.61 -3.42
CA PHE A 157 -20.42 5.57 -4.80
C PHE A 157 -21.32 4.66 -5.64
N VAL A 158 -21.65 5.13 -6.83
CA VAL A 158 -22.51 4.40 -7.79
C VAL A 158 -21.84 4.38 -9.16
N ASP A 159 -22.30 3.48 -10.02
CA ASP A 159 -21.88 3.33 -11.42
C ASP A 159 -20.37 3.11 -11.63
N PRO A 160 -19.80 2.10 -11.04
CA PRO A 160 -20.28 1.12 -10.07
C PRO A 160 -20.04 1.56 -8.62
N PRO A 161 -20.69 0.94 -7.61
CA PRO A 161 -20.35 1.13 -6.20
C PRO A 161 -18.93 0.64 -5.94
N LEU A 162 -18.17 1.33 -5.07
CA LEU A 162 -16.85 0.88 -4.69
C LEU A 162 -16.93 -0.35 -3.77
N VAL A 163 -16.08 -1.32 -4.02
CA VAL A 163 -16.00 -2.57 -3.25
C VAL A 163 -14.54 -2.98 -3.09
N GLY A 164 -14.18 -3.56 -1.96
CA GLY A 164 -12.82 -3.94 -1.61
C GLY A 164 -12.10 -4.92 -2.54
N SER A 165 -12.74 -5.41 -3.59
CA SER A 165 -12.13 -6.30 -4.58
C SER A 165 -11.86 -5.65 -5.95
N TYR A 166 -12.03 -4.32 -6.07
CA TYR A 166 -11.56 -3.57 -7.23
C TYR A 166 -10.06 -3.30 -7.12
N ASP A 167 -9.42 -3.05 -8.27
CA ASP A 167 -8.03 -2.62 -8.26
C ASP A 167 -7.87 -1.24 -7.59
N THR A 168 -6.72 -1.07 -6.96
CA THR A 168 -6.47 0.13 -6.15
C THR A 168 -6.41 1.40 -7.01
N LEU A 169 -5.94 1.34 -8.24
CA LEU A 169 -5.91 2.50 -9.14
C LEU A 169 -7.32 3.00 -9.46
N PHE A 170 -8.26 2.08 -9.70
CA PHE A 170 -9.66 2.44 -9.93
C PHE A 170 -10.27 3.11 -8.70
N LEU A 171 -10.01 2.56 -7.50
CA LEU A 171 -10.50 3.14 -6.24
C LEU A 171 -9.95 4.55 -6.03
N ILE A 172 -8.65 4.74 -6.24
CA ILE A 172 -7.99 6.06 -6.14
C ILE A 172 -8.57 7.05 -7.15
N ASP A 173 -8.73 6.64 -8.41
CA ASP A 173 -9.29 7.49 -9.46
C ASP A 173 -10.71 8.01 -9.09
N ARG A 174 -11.54 7.14 -8.53
CA ARG A 174 -12.89 7.50 -8.09
C ARG A 174 -12.88 8.47 -6.90
N ILE A 175 -12.05 8.22 -5.89
CA ILE A 175 -11.94 9.06 -4.69
C ILE A 175 -11.29 10.40 -5.02
N CYS A 176 -10.27 10.43 -5.87
CA CYS A 176 -9.60 11.67 -6.25
C CYS A 176 -10.45 12.64 -7.08
N LYS A 177 -11.54 12.17 -7.68
CA LYS A 177 -12.54 13.02 -8.37
C LYS A 177 -13.50 13.74 -7.42
N GLU A 178 -13.55 13.31 -6.16
CA GLU A 178 -14.34 13.97 -5.13
C GLU A 178 -13.67 15.27 -4.68
N LYS A 179 -14.50 16.22 -4.20
CA LYS A 179 -14.02 17.53 -3.70
C LYS A 179 -13.08 17.36 -2.50
N LYS A 180 -13.44 16.50 -1.57
CA LYS A 180 -12.59 16.07 -0.45
C LYS A 180 -12.17 14.63 -0.72
N LYS A 181 -10.86 14.38 -0.77
CA LYS A 181 -10.27 13.13 -1.26
C LYS A 181 -10.08 12.11 -0.14
N TYR A 182 -11.10 11.93 0.67
CA TYR A 182 -11.25 10.86 1.64
C TYR A 182 -12.61 10.20 1.47
N SER A 183 -12.79 9.05 2.05
CA SER A 183 -14.04 8.30 1.96
C SER A 183 -14.39 7.64 3.29
N TRP A 184 -15.60 7.08 3.36
CA TRP A 184 -16.08 6.39 4.53
C TRP A 184 -16.41 4.93 4.18
N GLN A 185 -16.14 4.03 5.11
CA GLN A 185 -16.70 2.69 5.08
C GLN A 185 -17.67 2.55 6.25
N VAL A 186 -18.92 2.21 5.95
CA VAL A 186 -19.98 2.01 6.95
C VAL A 186 -20.39 0.56 6.98
N MET A 187 -20.39 -0.03 8.17
CA MET A 187 -20.74 -1.42 8.42
C MET A 187 -21.24 -1.59 9.85
N ASN A 188 -21.76 -2.75 10.18
CA ASN A 188 -22.01 -3.13 11.57
C ASN A 188 -20.89 -4.02 12.13
N ARG A 189 -20.95 -4.27 13.44
CA ARG A 189 -19.96 -5.08 14.15
C ARG A 189 -19.80 -6.50 13.61
N LYS A 190 -20.89 -7.13 13.17
CA LYS A 190 -20.86 -8.49 12.62
C LYS A 190 -20.10 -8.56 11.30
N ILE A 191 -20.35 -7.58 10.41
CA ILE A 191 -19.60 -7.44 9.15
C ILE A 191 -18.13 -7.18 9.45
N ALA A 192 -17.84 -6.23 10.35
CA ALA A 192 -16.47 -5.91 10.75
C ALA A 192 -15.75 -7.15 11.29
N ASN A 193 -16.32 -7.86 12.26
CA ASN A 193 -15.71 -9.05 12.85
C ASN A 193 -15.35 -10.11 11.81
N LYS A 194 -16.12 -10.23 10.74
CA LYS A 194 -15.88 -11.23 9.69
C LYS A 194 -14.94 -10.76 8.59
N GLU A 195 -15.05 -9.51 8.19
CA GLU A 195 -14.40 -9.03 6.96
C GLU A 195 -13.23 -8.08 7.19
N PHE A 196 -13.13 -7.49 8.39
CA PHE A 196 -12.04 -6.58 8.71
C PHE A 196 -10.70 -7.29 8.61
N ALA A 197 -9.79 -6.69 7.87
CA ALA A 197 -8.42 -7.13 7.76
C ALA A 197 -7.50 -5.94 7.52
N ILE A 198 -6.26 -6.10 7.95
CA ILE A 198 -5.20 -5.13 7.75
C ILE A 198 -4.07 -5.77 6.93
N SER A 199 -3.46 -5.00 6.07
CA SER A 199 -2.30 -5.42 5.28
C SER A 199 -1.02 -5.30 6.11
N GLY A 200 -0.13 -6.25 5.96
CA GLY A 200 1.15 -6.30 6.66
C GLY A 200 1.15 -7.24 7.86
N ALA A 201 2.33 -7.43 8.45
CA ALA A 201 2.55 -8.39 9.54
C ALA A 201 2.38 -7.76 10.92
N GLU A 202 2.42 -6.44 11.04
CA GLU A 202 2.42 -5.70 12.30
C GLU A 202 1.25 -6.10 13.22
N PHE A 203 0.03 -6.02 12.69
CA PHE A 203 -1.21 -6.40 13.40
C PHE A 203 -1.70 -7.81 13.07
N ASN A 204 -0.93 -8.61 12.34
CA ASN A 204 -1.26 -9.98 11.97
C ASN A 204 -0.35 -10.98 12.70
N GLN A 205 -0.42 -11.01 14.03
CA GLN A 205 0.45 -11.85 14.86
C GLN A 205 0.47 -13.31 14.45
N ALA A 206 -0.68 -13.90 14.11
CA ALA A 206 -0.76 -15.30 13.69
C ALA A 206 0.03 -15.58 12.40
N VAL A 207 0.07 -14.62 11.47
CA VAL A 207 0.88 -14.69 10.25
C VAL A 207 2.35 -14.45 10.59
N ARG A 208 2.64 -13.40 11.36
CA ARG A 208 4.00 -13.05 11.80
C ARG A 208 4.70 -14.19 12.54
N GLU A 209 3.99 -14.87 13.42
CA GLU A 209 4.52 -15.98 14.24
C GLU A 209 4.31 -17.35 13.62
N LYS A 210 3.83 -17.43 12.35
CA LYS A 210 3.55 -18.69 11.62
C LYS A 210 2.62 -19.63 12.37
N LYS A 211 1.74 -19.11 13.21
CA LYS A 211 0.75 -19.87 14.00
C LYS A 211 -0.45 -20.25 13.13
N MET A 212 -0.27 -21.25 12.25
CA MET A 212 -1.30 -21.66 11.28
C MET A 212 -2.63 -22.04 11.93
N VAL A 213 -2.62 -22.69 13.08
CA VAL A 213 -3.85 -23.05 13.81
C VAL A 213 -4.60 -21.79 14.25
N ALA A 214 -3.90 -20.82 14.85
CA ALA A 214 -4.50 -19.54 15.23
C ALA A 214 -5.03 -18.76 14.03
N PHE A 215 -4.32 -18.79 12.90
CA PHE A 215 -4.79 -18.20 11.64
C PHE A 215 -6.10 -18.83 11.15
N VAL A 216 -6.19 -20.17 11.14
CA VAL A 216 -7.41 -20.91 10.74
C VAL A 216 -8.56 -20.62 11.70
N VAL A 217 -8.30 -20.59 13.00
CA VAL A 217 -9.31 -20.22 14.01
C VAL A 217 -9.85 -18.82 13.78
N ARG A 218 -8.98 -17.83 13.56
CA ARG A 218 -9.40 -16.45 13.21
C ARG A 218 -10.21 -16.41 11.90
N LEU A 219 -9.83 -17.20 10.91
CA LEU A 219 -10.56 -17.27 9.64
C LEU A 219 -12.01 -17.76 9.84
N LEU A 220 -12.23 -18.67 10.78
CA LEU A 220 -13.56 -19.25 11.06
C LEU A 220 -14.37 -18.43 12.06
N GLN A 221 -13.75 -17.91 13.12
CA GLN A 221 -14.41 -17.17 14.20
C GLN A 221 -14.50 -15.67 13.94
N GLY A 222 -13.67 -15.13 13.03
CA GLY A 222 -13.56 -13.70 12.74
C GLY A 222 -12.49 -13.00 13.59
N ASN A 223 -12.35 -11.68 13.36
CA ASN A 223 -11.29 -10.84 13.93
C ASN A 223 -11.82 -9.87 15.01
N GLY A 224 -12.75 -10.32 15.86
CA GLY A 224 -13.43 -9.45 16.83
C GLY A 224 -12.49 -8.69 17.78
N GLU A 225 -11.41 -9.32 18.23
CA GLU A 225 -10.39 -8.68 19.08
C GLU A 225 -9.66 -7.56 18.33
N GLN A 226 -9.22 -7.84 17.09
CA GLN A 226 -8.55 -6.84 16.27
C GLN A 226 -9.49 -5.67 15.92
N VAL A 227 -10.76 -5.94 15.62
CA VAL A 227 -11.76 -4.89 15.39
C VAL A 227 -11.91 -4.01 16.65
N GLN A 228 -11.93 -4.61 17.84
CA GLN A 228 -12.02 -3.86 19.08
C GLN A 228 -10.77 -3.00 19.32
N GLU A 229 -9.58 -3.54 19.11
CA GLU A 229 -8.32 -2.79 19.18
C GLU A 229 -8.34 -1.54 18.30
N PHE A 230 -8.83 -1.69 17.05
CA PHE A 230 -8.95 -0.55 16.14
C PHE A 230 -10.03 0.46 16.55
N ILE A 231 -11.14 0.01 17.11
CA ILE A 231 -12.17 0.90 17.66
C ILE A 231 -11.64 1.70 18.85
N ASP A 232 -10.85 1.07 19.71
CA ASP A 232 -10.36 1.69 20.94
C ASP A 232 -9.21 2.66 20.70
N HIS A 233 -8.38 2.41 19.70
CA HIS A 233 -7.13 3.16 19.50
C HIS A 233 -7.07 3.97 18.21
N CYS A 234 -7.64 3.49 17.10
CA CYS A 234 -7.50 4.18 15.82
C CYS A 234 -8.40 5.41 15.73
N PRO A 235 -7.82 6.62 15.55
CA PRO A 235 -8.59 7.86 15.55
C PRO A 235 -9.50 8.03 14.32
N ASP A 236 -9.48 7.12 13.36
CA ASP A 236 -10.34 7.17 12.17
C ASP A 236 -11.58 6.26 12.29
N PHE A 237 -11.79 5.63 13.46
CA PHE A 237 -12.96 4.80 13.74
C PHE A 237 -13.96 5.54 14.63
N VAL A 238 -15.23 5.44 14.29
CA VAL A 238 -16.35 5.87 15.14
C VAL A 238 -17.41 4.79 15.19
N THR A 239 -18.06 4.65 16.34
CA THR A 239 -19.16 3.68 16.55
C THR A 239 -20.39 4.38 17.08
N ALA A 240 -21.57 3.86 16.73
CA ALA A 240 -22.86 4.43 17.14
C ALA A 240 -23.96 3.39 17.26
N GLY A 241 -24.95 3.68 18.07
CA GLY A 241 -26.16 2.86 18.22
C GLY A 241 -27.25 3.18 17.19
N SER A 242 -27.11 4.29 16.44
CA SER A 242 -28.08 4.70 15.43
C SER A 242 -27.41 5.45 14.28
N VAL A 243 -28.09 5.55 13.13
CA VAL A 243 -27.56 6.27 11.96
C VAL A 243 -27.42 7.78 12.22
N PRO A 244 -28.36 8.47 12.86
CA PRO A 244 -28.19 9.90 13.18
C PRO A 244 -26.97 10.14 14.10
N GLU A 245 -26.76 9.30 15.10
CA GLU A 245 -25.59 9.36 15.97
C GLU A 245 -24.30 9.12 15.18
N LEU A 246 -24.30 8.13 14.27
CA LEU A 246 -23.17 7.82 13.42
C LEU A 246 -22.80 9.03 12.54
N ALA A 247 -23.76 9.63 11.86
CA ALA A 247 -23.56 10.81 11.02
C ALA A 247 -22.96 11.99 11.81
N ASN A 248 -23.45 12.23 13.03
CA ASN A 248 -22.90 13.26 13.92
C ASN A 248 -21.44 12.97 14.27
N LYS A 249 -21.10 11.73 14.61
CA LYS A 249 -19.71 11.33 14.93
C LYS A 249 -18.81 11.37 13.68
N MET A 250 -19.30 11.01 12.51
CA MET A 250 -18.57 11.16 11.25
C MET A 250 -18.25 12.63 10.98
N ASN A 251 -19.22 13.53 11.13
CA ASN A 251 -19.05 14.96 10.98
C ASN A 251 -18.05 15.53 11.99
N ALA A 252 -18.17 15.16 13.26
CA ALA A 252 -17.24 15.57 14.32
C ALA A 252 -15.80 15.12 14.00
N LEU A 253 -15.61 13.87 13.57
CA LEU A 253 -14.31 13.33 13.17
C LEU A 253 -13.72 14.05 11.95
N ALA A 254 -14.56 14.44 10.99
CA ALA A 254 -14.14 15.15 9.79
C ALA A 254 -13.95 16.67 10.02
N GLY A 255 -14.41 17.21 11.15
CA GLY A 255 -14.46 18.66 11.39
C GLY A 255 -15.38 19.37 10.40
N SER A 256 -16.52 18.76 10.04
CA SER A 256 -17.42 19.25 9.00
C SER A 256 -18.89 18.93 9.33
N SER A 257 -19.78 19.38 8.46
CA SER A 257 -21.23 19.05 8.47
C SER A 257 -21.66 18.44 7.15
N ASP A 258 -20.75 17.79 6.43
CA ASP A 258 -21.00 17.31 5.06
C ASP A 258 -21.93 16.08 5.03
N VAL A 259 -21.92 15.27 6.09
CA VAL A 259 -22.71 14.04 6.15
C VAL A 259 -24.11 14.36 6.66
N ASP A 260 -25.11 14.24 5.76
CA ASP A 260 -26.52 14.34 6.10
C ASP A 260 -27.04 13.00 6.63
N ALA A 261 -27.59 13.01 7.86
CA ALA A 261 -28.04 11.81 8.54
C ALA A 261 -29.22 11.12 7.81
N GLN A 262 -30.15 11.91 7.26
CA GLN A 262 -31.32 11.37 6.56
C GLN A 262 -30.92 10.74 5.22
N LEU A 263 -29.98 11.37 4.53
CA LEU A 263 -29.42 10.82 3.29
C LEU A 263 -28.68 9.52 3.56
N LEU A 264 -27.82 9.50 4.59
CA LEU A 264 -27.07 8.30 5.00
C LEU A 264 -28.04 7.16 5.33
N GLU A 265 -29.07 7.43 6.13
CA GLU A 265 -30.07 6.44 6.52
C GLU A 265 -30.82 5.89 5.31
N ARG A 266 -31.26 6.73 4.38
CA ARG A 266 -31.92 6.29 3.15
C ARG A 266 -31.05 5.35 2.33
N GLN A 267 -29.77 5.67 2.16
CA GLN A 267 -28.85 4.83 1.39
C GLN A 267 -28.60 3.47 2.04
N ILE A 268 -28.53 3.42 3.37
CA ILE A 268 -28.42 2.17 4.11
C ILE A 268 -29.71 1.36 3.94
N LEU A 269 -30.87 1.98 4.12
CA LEU A 269 -32.16 1.31 3.95
C LEU A 269 -32.37 0.78 2.53
N ASP A 270 -32.00 1.56 1.51
CA ASP A 270 -32.07 1.13 0.11
C ASP A 270 -31.19 -0.10 -0.16
N TYR A 271 -29.99 -0.14 0.42
CA TYR A 271 -29.10 -1.29 0.32
C TYR A 271 -29.68 -2.52 1.03
N ASP A 272 -30.15 -2.35 2.26
CA ASP A 272 -30.74 -3.43 3.05
C ASP A 272 -32.03 -3.95 2.42
N ALA A 273 -32.85 -3.06 1.81
CA ALA A 273 -34.02 -3.47 1.04
C ALA A 273 -33.67 -4.33 -0.19
N ASN A 274 -32.55 -4.04 -0.87
CA ASN A 274 -32.06 -4.91 -1.94
C ASN A 274 -31.64 -6.28 -1.41
N ILE A 275 -31.03 -6.37 -0.23
CA ILE A 275 -30.73 -7.65 0.42
C ILE A 275 -32.01 -8.42 0.74
N ALA A 276 -33.03 -7.75 1.28
CA ALA A 276 -34.31 -8.35 1.65
C ALA A 276 -35.09 -8.93 0.46
N ARG A 277 -34.89 -8.40 -0.77
CA ARG A 277 -35.44 -8.97 -2.01
C ARG A 277 -34.92 -10.37 -2.33
N GLY A 278 -33.76 -10.74 -1.74
CA GLY A 278 -33.11 -12.01 -1.98
C GLY A 278 -32.26 -12.06 -3.25
N SER A 279 -31.43 -13.08 -3.35
CA SER A 279 -30.36 -13.18 -4.37
C SER A 279 -30.83 -13.18 -5.83
N LYS A 280 -32.11 -13.48 -6.08
CA LYS A 280 -32.69 -13.49 -7.44
C LYS A 280 -33.25 -12.14 -7.88
N PHE A 281 -33.58 -11.26 -6.94
CA PHE A 281 -34.38 -10.06 -7.21
C PHE A 281 -33.69 -8.75 -6.82
N HIS A 282 -32.51 -8.80 -6.22
CA HIS A 282 -31.77 -7.57 -5.94
C HIS A 282 -31.25 -6.93 -7.24
N ASN A 283 -31.22 -5.62 -7.26
CA ASN A 283 -30.64 -4.84 -8.36
C ASN A 283 -29.50 -3.95 -7.82
N ASP A 284 -28.46 -4.58 -7.34
CA ASP A 284 -27.31 -3.90 -6.74
C ASP A 284 -26.02 -4.58 -7.16
N ASP A 285 -25.09 -3.80 -7.74
CA ASP A 285 -23.82 -4.34 -8.28
C ASP A 285 -22.86 -4.79 -7.20
N GLN A 286 -22.87 -4.19 -6.00
CA GLN A 286 -22.08 -4.68 -4.87
C GLN A 286 -22.55 -6.07 -4.43
N LEU A 287 -23.86 -6.28 -4.35
CA LEU A 287 -24.43 -7.59 -3.99
C LEU A 287 -24.11 -8.66 -5.06
N ARG A 288 -24.19 -8.29 -6.34
CA ARG A 288 -23.76 -9.19 -7.45
C ARG A 288 -22.29 -9.56 -7.32
N ARG A 289 -21.45 -8.59 -7.01
CA ARG A 289 -20.02 -8.83 -6.81
C ARG A 289 -19.75 -9.70 -5.59
N ILE A 290 -20.42 -9.48 -4.47
CA ILE A 290 -20.36 -10.34 -3.29
C ILE A 290 -20.73 -11.78 -3.66
N ALA A 291 -21.82 -11.99 -4.38
CA ALA A 291 -22.24 -13.31 -4.84
C ALA A 291 -21.18 -13.98 -5.73
N HIS A 292 -20.55 -13.20 -6.62
CA HIS A 292 -19.50 -13.70 -7.51
C HIS A 292 -18.22 -14.09 -6.74
N VAL A 293 -17.68 -13.23 -5.91
CA VAL A 293 -16.42 -13.52 -5.19
C VAL A 293 -16.59 -14.67 -4.21
N ARG A 294 -17.75 -14.84 -3.63
CA ARG A 294 -18.07 -15.97 -2.74
C ARG A 294 -18.10 -17.34 -3.42
N GLN A 295 -17.98 -17.42 -4.73
CA GLN A 295 -17.78 -18.69 -5.45
C GLN A 295 -16.39 -19.28 -5.12
N TYR A 296 -15.41 -18.46 -4.76
CA TYR A 296 -14.10 -18.91 -4.28
C TYR A 296 -14.16 -19.26 -2.79
N LEU A 297 -13.55 -20.38 -2.41
CA LEU A 297 -13.62 -20.88 -1.04
C LEU A 297 -13.06 -19.87 -0.02
N GLY A 298 -11.90 -19.29 -0.30
CA GLY A 298 -11.28 -18.30 0.59
C GLY A 298 -12.15 -17.05 0.81
N ASP A 299 -12.70 -16.49 -0.27
CA ASP A 299 -13.61 -15.36 -0.17
C ASP A 299 -14.94 -15.71 0.49
N ARG A 300 -15.46 -16.91 0.24
CA ARG A 300 -16.69 -17.39 0.89
C ARG A 300 -16.53 -17.47 2.41
N LEU A 301 -15.39 -17.89 2.90
CA LEU A 301 -15.11 -17.97 4.33
C LEU A 301 -14.98 -16.56 4.98
N ARG A 302 -14.45 -15.58 4.25
CA ARG A 302 -14.11 -14.25 4.75
C ARG A 302 -15.11 -13.15 4.38
N THR A 303 -16.17 -13.45 3.65
CA THR A 303 -17.17 -12.47 3.20
C THR A 303 -18.54 -12.86 3.71
N CYS A 304 -19.27 -11.91 4.25
CA CYS A 304 -20.66 -12.11 4.67
C CYS A 304 -21.55 -12.50 3.50
N ASN A 305 -22.60 -13.24 3.77
CA ASN A 305 -23.57 -13.64 2.76
C ASN A 305 -24.76 -12.68 2.80
N MET A 306 -24.70 -11.60 2.02
CA MET A 306 -25.79 -10.61 1.95
C MET A 306 -26.20 -10.12 3.35
N ALA A 307 -25.24 -9.59 4.13
CA ALA A 307 -25.52 -9.08 5.47
C ALA A 307 -26.05 -7.64 5.40
N PRO A 308 -27.23 -7.34 5.97
CA PRO A 308 -27.73 -5.99 6.06
C PRO A 308 -26.86 -5.15 7.01
N ILE A 309 -26.84 -3.84 6.80
CA ILE A 309 -26.11 -2.90 7.67
C ILE A 309 -26.91 -2.66 8.96
N LEU A 310 -28.24 -2.45 8.86
CA LEU A 310 -29.13 -2.27 10.00
C LEU A 310 -29.65 -3.63 10.48
N ASP A 311 -28.79 -4.35 11.19
CA ASP A 311 -29.11 -5.61 11.85
C ASP A 311 -29.07 -5.34 13.38
N PRO A 312 -30.20 -5.40 14.10
CA PRO A 312 -30.22 -5.13 15.54
C PRO A 312 -29.30 -6.05 16.34
N ASP A 313 -29.08 -7.29 15.87
CA ASP A 313 -28.24 -8.27 16.52
C ASP A 313 -26.73 -8.09 16.17
N ALA A 314 -26.43 -7.09 15.34
CA ALA A 314 -25.08 -6.84 14.83
C ALA A 314 -24.52 -5.46 15.22
N MET A 315 -25.18 -4.78 16.15
CA MET A 315 -24.73 -3.45 16.62
C MET A 315 -23.39 -3.52 17.41
N PRO A 316 -22.63 -2.43 17.53
CA PRO A 316 -22.91 -1.10 17.00
C PRO A 316 -22.64 -0.99 15.50
N LEU A 317 -23.13 0.10 14.90
CA LEU A 317 -22.66 0.59 13.61
C LEU A 317 -21.23 1.12 13.75
N ILE A 318 -20.44 0.95 12.71
CA ILE A 318 -19.04 1.40 12.63
C ILE A 318 -18.90 2.23 11.35
N ALA A 319 -18.34 3.43 11.46
CA ALA A 319 -17.84 4.16 10.31
C ALA A 319 -16.32 4.34 10.42
N ILE A 320 -15.62 4.10 9.32
CA ILE A 320 -14.17 4.24 9.21
C ILE A 320 -13.88 5.34 8.20
N ARG A 321 -13.18 6.40 8.61
CA ARG A 321 -12.68 7.41 7.68
C ARG A 321 -11.43 6.87 7.00
N THR A 322 -11.52 6.62 5.71
CA THR A 322 -10.39 6.11 4.92
C THR A 322 -9.76 7.21 4.08
N GLN A 323 -8.44 7.24 4.08
CA GLN A 323 -7.61 8.25 3.42
C GLN A 323 -6.73 7.57 2.38
N ILE A 324 -6.22 8.35 1.43
CA ILE A 324 -5.25 7.86 0.46
C ILE A 324 -3.92 7.66 1.17
N LEU A 325 -3.34 6.49 0.96
CA LEU A 325 -2.09 6.03 1.57
C LEU A 325 -1.06 5.80 0.46
N THR A 326 0.08 6.48 0.51
CA THR A 326 1.21 6.17 -0.38
C THR A 326 1.78 4.80 -0.03
N ARG A 327 2.18 4.03 -1.01
CA ARG A 327 2.65 2.67 -0.74
C ARG A 327 3.91 2.30 -1.49
N LYS A 328 3.88 2.35 -2.82
CA LYS A 328 4.97 1.90 -3.69
C LYS A 328 5.04 2.75 -4.94
N SER A 329 6.25 2.92 -5.47
CA SER A 329 6.48 3.48 -6.79
C SER A 329 6.34 2.40 -7.86
N LEU A 330 5.70 2.74 -8.98
CA LEU A 330 5.67 1.90 -10.18
C LEU A 330 6.66 2.40 -11.23
N GLY A 331 6.97 3.69 -11.23
CA GLY A 331 8.09 4.28 -11.95
C GLY A 331 9.39 4.20 -11.18
N GLY A 332 10.49 4.52 -11.83
CA GLY A 332 11.84 4.49 -11.26
C GLY A 332 12.92 4.62 -12.30
N ILE A 333 14.11 4.13 -11.99
CA ILE A 333 15.28 4.11 -12.87
C ILE A 333 15.03 3.13 -14.01
N GLN A 334 15.16 3.59 -15.26
CA GLN A 334 15.05 2.72 -16.41
C GLN A 334 16.28 1.81 -16.52
N VAL A 335 16.01 0.52 -16.73
CA VAL A 335 17.06 -0.51 -16.88
C VAL A 335 16.80 -1.35 -18.13
N ASP A 336 17.84 -2.01 -18.61
CA ASP A 336 17.72 -3.05 -19.63
C ASP A 336 17.34 -4.43 -19.04
N LEU A 337 17.38 -5.47 -19.88
CA LEU A 337 17.04 -6.84 -19.44
C LEU A 337 18.10 -7.49 -18.55
N ASP A 338 19.29 -6.90 -18.44
CA ASP A 338 20.35 -7.30 -17.52
C ASP A 338 20.38 -6.45 -16.24
N ALA A 339 19.36 -5.60 -16.04
CA ALA A 339 19.22 -4.65 -14.94
C ALA A 339 20.28 -3.53 -14.93
N GLN A 340 20.99 -3.27 -16.05
CA GLN A 340 21.85 -2.12 -16.19
C GLN A 340 21.05 -0.84 -16.33
N VAL A 341 21.47 0.23 -15.66
CA VAL A 341 20.86 1.54 -15.77
C VAL A 341 21.07 2.12 -17.17
N LEU A 342 20.01 2.60 -17.78
CA LEU A 342 20.06 3.27 -19.08
C LEU A 342 20.11 4.79 -18.91
N ASP A 343 20.86 5.45 -19.78
CA ASP A 343 20.82 6.91 -19.94
C ASP A 343 19.56 7.35 -20.72
N THR A 344 19.39 8.66 -20.88
CA THR A 344 18.24 9.25 -21.60
C THR A 344 18.25 8.93 -23.11
N HIS A 345 19.34 8.38 -23.64
CA HIS A 345 19.49 7.94 -25.03
C HIS A 345 19.33 6.43 -25.19
N GLY A 346 19.11 5.71 -24.09
CA GLY A 346 18.96 4.25 -24.08
C GLY A 346 20.28 3.48 -24.05
N ASN A 347 21.42 4.14 -23.79
CA ASN A 347 22.71 3.46 -23.62
C ASN A 347 22.90 3.05 -22.17
N ALA A 348 23.52 1.90 -21.94
CA ALA A 348 23.83 1.43 -20.60
C ALA A 348 24.93 2.30 -19.94
N ILE A 349 24.73 2.71 -18.69
CA ILE A 349 25.75 3.35 -17.87
C ILE A 349 26.64 2.26 -17.29
N PRO A 350 27.96 2.24 -17.62
CA PRO A 350 28.84 1.17 -17.17
C PRO A 350 28.92 1.04 -15.64
N ASN A 351 28.93 -0.20 -15.16
CA ASN A 351 29.05 -0.60 -13.75
C ASN A 351 27.87 -0.17 -12.87
N LEU A 352 26.78 0.39 -13.42
CA LEU A 352 25.61 0.82 -12.66
C LEU A 352 24.39 -0.05 -12.98
N PHE A 353 23.80 -0.62 -11.93
CA PHE A 353 22.60 -1.46 -11.98
C PHE A 353 21.54 -0.92 -11.06
N ALA A 354 20.27 -1.19 -11.36
CA ALA A 354 19.17 -0.89 -10.43
C ALA A 354 18.18 -2.06 -10.38
N VAL A 355 17.69 -2.36 -9.18
CA VAL A 355 16.84 -3.53 -8.93
C VAL A 355 15.68 -3.18 -7.97
N GLY A 356 14.70 -4.04 -7.92
CA GLY A 356 13.55 -3.89 -7.02
C GLY A 356 12.71 -2.66 -7.35
N GLU A 357 12.20 -2.00 -6.32
CA GLU A 357 11.37 -0.81 -6.49
C GLU A 357 12.14 0.37 -7.11
N ALA A 358 13.45 0.44 -6.89
CA ALA A 358 14.27 1.51 -7.45
C ALA A 358 14.28 1.54 -8.98
N CYS A 359 14.22 0.38 -9.65
CA CYS A 359 14.10 0.30 -11.10
C CYS A 359 12.66 0.35 -11.61
N GLY A 360 11.72 0.68 -10.75
CA GLY A 360 10.31 0.67 -11.08
C GLY A 360 9.76 -0.75 -11.28
N PHE A 361 8.46 -0.85 -11.34
CA PHE A 361 7.80 -2.13 -11.57
C PHE A 361 7.45 -2.30 -13.05
N GLY A 362 8.49 -2.30 -13.91
CA GLY A 362 8.36 -2.43 -15.35
C GLY A 362 7.71 -1.22 -16.04
N GLY A 363 8.01 0.03 -15.59
CA GLY A 363 7.45 1.24 -16.18
C GLY A 363 5.93 1.39 -16.01
N GLY A 364 5.42 1.02 -14.87
CA GLY A 364 4.00 0.87 -14.57
C GLY A 364 3.67 -0.59 -14.34
N GLY A 365 4.71 -1.41 -14.34
CA GLY A 365 4.69 -2.83 -14.07
C GLY A 365 4.31 -3.68 -15.27
N MET A 366 4.72 -4.91 -15.21
CA MET A 366 4.29 -5.97 -16.14
C MET A 366 2.76 -6.14 -16.15
N HIS A 367 2.09 -5.60 -15.15
CA HIS A 367 0.63 -5.57 -15.02
C HIS A 367 0.03 -4.26 -15.53
N GLY A 368 0.82 -3.44 -16.22
CA GLY A 368 0.44 -2.15 -16.74
C GLY A 368 0.07 -1.19 -15.61
N LYS A 369 -1.12 -0.60 -15.70
CA LYS A 369 -1.63 0.35 -14.70
C LYS A 369 -2.27 -0.32 -13.47
N ARG A 370 -2.36 -1.65 -13.43
CA ARG A 370 -3.12 -2.43 -12.45
C ARG A 370 -2.24 -3.52 -11.87
N ALA A 371 -1.59 -3.22 -10.79
CA ALA A 371 -0.71 -4.17 -10.14
C ALA A 371 -1.50 -5.29 -9.44
N LEU A 372 -0.98 -6.52 -9.53
CA LEU A 372 -1.46 -7.67 -8.77
C LEU A 372 -0.81 -7.69 -7.40
N GLU A 373 -1.61 -7.83 -6.35
CA GLU A 373 -1.09 -8.08 -5.00
C GLU A 373 -0.21 -9.34 -4.98
N GLY A 374 0.90 -9.25 -4.22
CA GLY A 374 1.88 -10.33 -4.10
C GLY A 374 2.94 -10.40 -5.20
N SER A 375 2.74 -9.73 -6.34
CA SER A 375 3.70 -9.75 -7.45
C SER A 375 4.92 -8.85 -7.23
N PHE A 376 4.80 -7.84 -6.38
CA PHE A 376 5.84 -6.81 -6.17
C PHE A 376 7.13 -7.41 -5.58
N LEU A 377 7.02 -8.19 -4.51
CA LEU A 377 8.17 -8.85 -3.89
C LEU A 377 8.85 -9.84 -4.85
N GLY A 378 8.06 -10.57 -5.64
CA GLY A 378 8.57 -11.46 -6.68
C GLY A 378 9.40 -10.71 -7.72
N GLY A 379 8.96 -9.51 -8.14
CA GLY A 379 9.71 -8.62 -9.03
C GLY A 379 11.03 -8.15 -8.44
N CYS A 380 11.03 -7.77 -7.15
CA CYS A 380 12.25 -7.38 -6.44
C CYS A 380 13.30 -8.50 -6.41
N VAL A 381 12.87 -9.72 -6.04
CA VAL A 381 13.76 -10.90 -6.00
C VAL A 381 14.26 -11.25 -7.40
N TYR A 382 13.37 -11.20 -8.40
CA TYR A 382 13.72 -11.52 -9.78
C TYR A 382 14.76 -10.56 -10.34
N SER A 383 14.54 -9.25 -10.24
CA SER A 383 15.46 -8.24 -10.75
C SER A 383 16.84 -8.30 -10.05
N GLY A 384 16.87 -8.55 -8.73
CA GLY A 384 18.13 -8.76 -8.01
C GLY A 384 18.90 -9.98 -8.53
N ARG A 385 18.22 -11.08 -8.86
CA ARG A 385 18.86 -12.26 -9.46
C ARG A 385 19.35 -12.01 -10.89
N VAL A 386 18.63 -11.19 -11.66
CA VAL A 386 19.06 -10.80 -13.01
C VAL A 386 20.35 -10.00 -12.94
N ALA A 387 20.39 -8.94 -12.13
CA ALA A 387 21.59 -8.13 -11.94
C ALA A 387 22.80 -8.98 -11.47
N ALA A 388 22.61 -9.85 -10.48
CA ALA A 388 23.67 -10.71 -9.98
C ALA A 388 24.26 -11.63 -11.09
N ARG A 389 23.42 -12.21 -11.94
CA ARG A 389 23.87 -13.04 -13.07
C ARG A 389 24.58 -12.22 -14.14
N ALA A 390 24.10 -11.01 -14.44
CA ALA A 390 24.76 -10.12 -15.40
C ALA A 390 26.17 -9.75 -14.93
N ILE A 391 26.29 -9.31 -13.68
CA ILE A 391 27.58 -8.97 -13.04
C ILE A 391 28.53 -10.17 -13.05
N GLN A 392 28.07 -11.34 -12.61
CA GLN A 392 28.88 -12.58 -12.58
C GLN A 392 29.41 -12.97 -13.97
N SER A 393 28.61 -12.73 -15.03
CA SER A 393 29.01 -13.02 -16.41
C SER A 393 29.83 -11.90 -17.08
N GLY A 394 30.19 -10.86 -16.33
CA GLY A 394 30.93 -9.69 -16.83
C GLY A 394 30.11 -8.77 -17.76
N ARG A 395 28.82 -8.96 -17.84
CA ARG A 395 27.94 -8.08 -18.63
C ARG A 395 27.71 -6.78 -17.87
N GLY A 396 28.05 -5.67 -18.52
CA GLY A 396 27.90 -4.33 -17.97
C GLY A 396 28.95 -3.90 -16.95
N VAL A 397 29.94 -4.75 -16.67
CA VAL A 397 31.09 -4.45 -15.83
C VAL A 397 32.32 -4.23 -16.75
N ARG A 398 33.01 -3.10 -16.60
CA ARG A 398 34.16 -2.71 -17.41
C ARG A 398 35.34 -2.24 -16.55
#